data_fa398a888332d46bcc01332353f14230
#
_entry.id   fa398a888332d46bcc01332353f14230
#
_cell.length_a   1.000
_cell.length_b   1.000
_cell.length_c   1.000
_cell.angle_alpha   90.00
_cell.angle_beta   90.00
_cell.angle_gamma   90.00
#
_symmetry.space_group_name_H-M   'P 1'
#
loop_
_entity.id
_entity.type
_entity.pdbx_description
1 polymer ?
#
loop_
_entity_poly.entity_id
_entity_poly.type
_entity_poly.pdbx_seq_one_letter_code
_entity_poly.pdbx_strand_id
1 'polypeptide(L)'
;MQHQNSNFKKFLLLWSGELVSAVGGGLTSFGLGVYVFTQTNSAASTALVTLLAFLPTLLLSVPAGVLADRYDRRVLMMIGDGCSAIGVLYILICMLRGEAALYQICIGVVISSVFSSLLEPSYRATVTDLLTKEEYSRASGMISIAGSVRYLISPVLAGALLAVSDIKLLLVIDISTFFLTVTSTAVVKRAIHESKKESRESFGESLKIGFRAITDRKGVLMLILVSSVITCFMGALQILAEPMILDFAGSATLGAAETLCASGMLVSGVFLGARGIRKNYVKVLVTALIFAGIGMIGFGLKENVIVICVFGFLFFAALPFANNCLDYLVRTNIPDELQGRAWGVIGFLSQIGYVVAYGISGIAADGIAKKMAVGVGRGAAVVVMAAGVLLVVTAGCLYPIRSIRDLERRSA
;
A
#
# COMPACT_ATOMS: atom_id res chain seq x y z
N MET A 1 -35.14 -12.96 -8.10
CA MET A 1 -33.73 -13.35 -7.87
C MET A 1 -33.22 -13.91 -9.18
N GLN A 2 -32.47 -13.12 -9.95
CA GLN A 2 -31.80 -13.64 -11.15
C GLN A 2 -30.64 -14.53 -10.69
N HIS A 3 -30.65 -15.80 -11.06
CA HIS A 3 -29.51 -16.69 -10.92
C HIS A 3 -28.33 -16.10 -11.71
N GLN A 4 -27.40 -15.47 -11.02
CA GLN A 4 -26.15 -14.99 -11.61
C GLN A 4 -25.32 -16.24 -11.89
N ASN A 5 -25.20 -16.63 -13.17
CA ASN A 5 -24.33 -17.73 -13.54
C ASN A 5 -22.90 -17.40 -13.14
N SER A 6 -22.27 -18.25 -12.34
CA SER A 6 -20.88 -18.08 -11.94
C SER A 6 -19.96 -17.99 -13.15
N ASN A 7 -19.15 -16.93 -13.20
CA ASN A 7 -18.09 -16.73 -14.18
C ASN A 7 -16.69 -16.88 -13.55
N PHE A 8 -16.54 -17.79 -12.59
CA PHE A 8 -15.31 -17.97 -11.81
C PHE A 8 -14.07 -18.18 -12.69
N LYS A 9 -14.19 -18.87 -13.82
CA LYS A 9 -13.08 -19.03 -14.79
C LYS A 9 -12.61 -17.69 -15.38
N LYS A 10 -13.55 -16.75 -15.63
CA LYS A 10 -13.22 -15.41 -16.12
C LYS A 10 -12.59 -14.56 -15.03
N PHE A 11 -13.05 -14.72 -13.79
CA PHE A 11 -12.38 -14.12 -12.63
C PHE A 11 -10.95 -14.64 -12.48
N LEU A 12 -10.71 -15.95 -12.62
CA LEU A 12 -9.35 -16.51 -12.57
C LEU A 12 -8.43 -15.91 -13.64
N LEU A 13 -8.94 -15.70 -14.85
CA LEU A 13 -8.18 -15.05 -15.92
C LEU A 13 -7.82 -13.61 -15.60
N LEU A 14 -8.76 -12.81 -15.07
CA LEU A 14 -8.49 -11.44 -14.62
C LEU A 14 -7.52 -11.43 -13.45
N TRP A 15 -7.74 -12.29 -12.45
CA TRP A 15 -6.89 -12.39 -11.28
C TRP A 15 -5.45 -12.80 -11.62
N SER A 16 -5.27 -13.73 -12.56
CA SER A 16 -3.92 -14.12 -12.99
C SER A 16 -3.19 -12.98 -13.71
N GLY A 17 -3.90 -12.19 -14.53
CA GLY A 17 -3.36 -10.98 -15.13
C GLY A 17 -2.94 -9.96 -14.09
N GLU A 18 -3.82 -9.67 -13.12
CA GLU A 18 -3.55 -8.75 -12.00
C GLU A 18 -2.36 -9.22 -11.14
N LEU A 19 -2.27 -10.52 -10.87
CA LEU A 19 -1.13 -11.10 -10.12
C LEU A 19 0.21 -10.83 -10.83
N VAL A 20 0.26 -11.05 -12.13
CA VAL A 20 1.48 -10.83 -12.94
C VAL A 20 1.81 -9.34 -13.00
N SER A 21 0.79 -8.48 -13.20
CA SER A 21 0.97 -7.01 -13.19
C SER A 21 1.43 -6.49 -11.83
N ALA A 22 0.92 -7.05 -10.73
CA ALA A 22 1.37 -6.70 -9.39
C ALA A 22 2.86 -6.98 -9.18
N VAL A 23 3.37 -8.09 -9.75
CA VAL A 23 4.82 -8.38 -9.76
C VAL A 23 5.56 -7.34 -10.59
N GLY A 24 5.14 -7.07 -11.82
CA GLY A 24 5.77 -6.10 -12.72
C GLY A 24 5.87 -4.71 -12.10
N GLY A 25 4.75 -4.18 -11.61
CA GLY A 25 4.72 -2.89 -10.93
C GLY A 25 5.56 -2.86 -9.64
N GLY A 26 5.67 -3.99 -8.92
CA GLY A 26 6.57 -4.14 -7.79
C GLY A 26 8.04 -4.09 -8.18
N LEU A 27 8.41 -4.74 -9.31
CA LEU A 27 9.77 -4.67 -9.88
C LEU A 27 10.15 -3.22 -10.25
N THR A 28 9.24 -2.52 -10.96
CA THR A 28 9.44 -1.12 -11.34
C THR A 28 9.57 -0.21 -10.13
N SER A 29 8.69 -0.35 -9.13
CA SER A 29 8.73 0.45 -7.90
C SER A 29 10.07 0.31 -7.17
N PHE A 30 10.50 -0.93 -6.92
CA PHE A 30 11.78 -1.23 -6.28
C PHE A 30 12.96 -0.73 -7.12
N GLY A 31 12.95 -1.03 -8.42
CA GLY A 31 14.02 -0.63 -9.33
C GLY A 31 14.20 0.88 -9.43
N LEU A 32 13.10 1.64 -9.47
CA LEU A 32 13.15 3.12 -9.48
C LEU A 32 13.68 3.68 -8.16
N GLY A 33 13.31 3.11 -7.02
CA GLY A 33 13.85 3.49 -5.72
C GLY A 33 15.36 3.32 -5.68
N VAL A 34 15.86 2.13 -6.02
CA VAL A 34 17.31 1.82 -6.10
C VAL A 34 18.01 2.76 -7.08
N TYR A 35 17.45 2.95 -8.28
CA TYR A 35 18.06 3.80 -9.32
C TYR A 35 18.17 5.26 -8.87
N VAL A 36 17.09 5.84 -8.35
CA VAL A 36 17.05 7.23 -7.89
C VAL A 36 18.01 7.44 -6.71
N PHE A 37 18.01 6.53 -5.74
CA PHE A 37 18.95 6.63 -4.61
C PHE A 37 20.40 6.54 -5.07
N THR A 38 20.73 5.59 -5.93
CA THR A 38 22.09 5.40 -6.45
C THR A 38 22.58 6.62 -7.24
N GLN A 39 21.71 7.27 -8.03
CA GLN A 39 22.06 8.48 -8.79
C GLN A 39 22.18 9.74 -7.93
N THR A 40 21.27 9.92 -6.97
CA THR A 40 21.15 11.19 -6.24
C THR A 40 21.80 11.17 -4.87
N ASN A 41 22.04 9.99 -4.32
CA ASN A 41 22.44 9.77 -2.93
C ASN A 41 21.59 10.60 -1.95
N SER A 42 20.26 10.64 -2.19
CA SER A 42 19.30 11.46 -1.45
C SER A 42 18.03 10.66 -1.12
N ALA A 43 17.73 10.52 0.15
CA ALA A 43 16.48 9.92 0.63
C ALA A 43 15.27 10.79 0.26
N ALA A 44 15.44 12.11 0.17
CA ALA A 44 14.39 13.02 -0.26
C ALA A 44 13.99 12.81 -1.72
N SER A 45 14.94 12.50 -2.61
CA SER A 45 14.66 12.21 -4.02
C SER A 45 13.87 10.91 -4.18
N THR A 46 14.24 9.87 -3.46
CA THR A 46 13.50 8.58 -3.44
C THR A 46 12.09 8.77 -2.88
N ALA A 47 11.98 9.52 -1.77
CA ALA A 47 10.69 9.84 -1.16
C ALA A 47 9.78 10.65 -2.10
N LEU A 48 10.33 11.60 -2.86
CA LEU A 48 9.58 12.38 -3.85
C LEU A 48 8.98 11.50 -4.94
N VAL A 49 9.76 10.57 -5.50
CA VAL A 49 9.27 9.64 -6.54
C VAL A 49 8.15 8.76 -5.99
N THR A 50 8.30 8.24 -4.78
CA THR A 50 7.24 7.42 -4.13
C THR A 50 6.00 8.25 -3.80
N LEU A 51 6.18 9.49 -3.33
CA LEU A 51 5.06 10.41 -3.11
C LEU A 51 4.27 10.66 -4.40
N LEU A 52 4.97 10.92 -5.51
CA LEU A 52 4.36 11.15 -6.82
C LEU A 52 3.72 9.89 -7.42
N ALA A 53 4.20 8.70 -7.07
CA ALA A 53 3.54 7.44 -7.41
C ALA A 53 2.24 7.23 -6.62
N PHE A 54 2.21 7.67 -5.36
CA PHE A 54 1.11 7.42 -4.44
C PHE A 54 0.03 8.51 -4.47
N LEU A 55 0.42 9.78 -4.49
CA LEU A 55 -0.49 10.92 -4.33
C LEU A 55 -1.60 10.98 -5.40
N PRO A 56 -1.32 10.80 -6.72
CA PRO A 56 -2.38 10.77 -7.71
C PRO A 56 -3.37 9.63 -7.50
N THR A 57 -2.91 8.44 -7.14
CA THR A 57 -3.81 7.30 -6.87
C THR A 57 -4.72 7.57 -5.67
N LEU A 58 -4.22 8.22 -4.63
CA LEU A 58 -5.04 8.61 -3.48
C LEU A 58 -6.07 9.68 -3.84
N LEU A 59 -5.66 10.76 -4.50
CA LEU A 59 -6.55 11.89 -4.85
C LEU A 59 -7.61 11.49 -5.87
N LEU A 60 -7.25 10.64 -6.82
CA LEU A 60 -8.13 10.18 -7.89
C LEU A 60 -8.94 8.93 -7.54
N SER A 61 -8.68 8.27 -6.40
CA SER A 61 -9.41 7.07 -5.99
C SER A 61 -10.93 7.24 -6.00
N VAL A 62 -11.37 8.40 -5.57
CA VAL A 62 -12.77 8.80 -5.49
C VAL A 62 -13.36 9.12 -6.87
N PRO A 63 -12.81 10.02 -7.70
CA PRO A 63 -13.24 10.21 -9.08
C PRO A 63 -13.21 8.92 -9.90
N ALA A 64 -12.19 8.08 -9.73
CA ALA A 64 -12.08 6.79 -10.41
C ALA A 64 -13.21 5.83 -10.06
N GLY A 65 -13.66 5.81 -8.80
CA GLY A 65 -14.84 5.06 -8.38
C GLY A 65 -16.12 5.53 -9.10
N VAL A 66 -16.33 6.84 -9.20
CA VAL A 66 -17.47 7.42 -9.94
C VAL A 66 -17.40 7.05 -11.44
N LEU A 67 -16.21 7.06 -12.03
CA LEU A 67 -16.03 6.64 -13.43
C LEU A 67 -16.35 5.14 -13.59
N ALA A 68 -15.91 4.29 -12.65
CA ALA A 68 -16.19 2.86 -12.65
C ALA A 68 -17.70 2.51 -12.50
N ASP A 69 -18.49 3.43 -11.92
CA ASP A 69 -19.95 3.29 -11.84
C ASP A 69 -20.67 3.76 -13.11
N ARG A 70 -20.08 4.70 -13.87
CA ARG A 70 -20.70 5.32 -15.05
C ARG A 70 -20.32 4.68 -16.37
N TYR A 71 -19.09 4.17 -16.46
CA TYR A 71 -18.49 3.62 -17.68
C TYR A 71 -18.24 2.12 -17.55
N ASP A 72 -18.00 1.46 -18.70
CA ASP A 72 -17.60 0.04 -18.70
C ASP A 72 -16.29 -0.14 -17.93
N ARG A 73 -16.38 -0.83 -16.80
CA ARG A 73 -15.29 -1.09 -15.85
C ARG A 73 -14.08 -1.73 -16.51
N ARG A 74 -14.34 -2.61 -17.50
CA ARG A 74 -13.29 -3.32 -18.23
C ARG A 74 -12.56 -2.41 -19.21
N VAL A 75 -13.28 -1.45 -19.82
CA VAL A 75 -12.65 -0.39 -20.62
C VAL A 75 -11.77 0.49 -19.75
N LEU A 76 -12.24 0.88 -18.57
CA LEU A 76 -11.45 1.65 -17.61
C LEU A 76 -10.21 0.90 -17.14
N MET A 77 -10.29 -0.42 -16.93
CA MET A 77 -9.12 -1.24 -16.62
C MET A 77 -8.12 -1.26 -17.78
N MET A 78 -8.58 -1.46 -19.02
CA MET A 78 -7.70 -1.43 -20.20
C MET A 78 -7.05 -0.05 -20.41
N ILE A 79 -7.76 1.04 -20.16
CA ILE A 79 -7.23 2.40 -20.23
C ILE A 79 -6.22 2.61 -19.09
N GLY A 80 -6.56 2.16 -17.88
CA GLY A 80 -5.70 2.24 -16.70
C GLY A 80 -4.35 1.59 -16.96
N ASP A 81 -4.33 0.31 -17.33
CA ASP A 81 -3.10 -0.43 -17.64
C ASP A 81 -2.38 0.12 -18.88
N GLY A 82 -3.11 0.25 -20.00
CA GLY A 82 -2.50 0.66 -21.27
C GLY A 82 -1.89 2.06 -21.24
N CYS A 83 -2.54 3.02 -20.57
CA CYS A 83 -2.02 4.37 -20.46
C CYS A 83 -0.98 4.50 -19.33
N SER A 84 -1.03 3.69 -18.27
CA SER A 84 0.04 3.66 -17.27
C SER A 84 1.35 3.17 -17.86
N ALA A 85 1.29 2.21 -18.80
CA ALA A 85 2.45 1.76 -19.55
C ALA A 85 3.17 2.90 -20.30
N ILE A 86 2.45 3.96 -20.74
CA ILE A 86 3.06 5.12 -21.41
C ILE A 86 4.03 5.84 -20.46
N GLY A 87 3.68 5.97 -19.19
CA GLY A 87 4.56 6.59 -18.17
C GLY A 87 5.84 5.79 -17.97
N VAL A 88 5.73 4.46 -17.86
CA VAL A 88 6.89 3.56 -17.71
C VAL A 88 7.73 3.53 -18.99
N LEU A 89 7.09 3.51 -20.17
CA LEU A 89 7.76 3.57 -21.48
C LEU A 89 8.52 4.89 -21.65
N TYR A 90 7.95 6.01 -21.22
CA TYR A 90 8.63 7.30 -21.24
C TYR A 90 9.92 7.26 -20.41
N ILE A 91 9.88 6.71 -19.20
CA ILE A 91 11.09 6.54 -18.36
C ILE A 91 12.12 5.66 -19.09
N LEU A 92 11.69 4.53 -19.64
CA LEU A 92 12.55 3.61 -20.37
C LEU A 92 13.23 4.31 -21.57
N ILE A 93 12.50 5.09 -22.35
CA ILE A 93 13.04 5.84 -23.50
C ILE A 93 14.08 6.86 -23.01
N CYS A 94 13.82 7.56 -21.92
CA CYS A 94 14.80 8.48 -21.33
C CYS A 94 16.10 7.73 -20.95
N MET A 95 15.96 6.56 -20.31
CA MET A 95 17.12 5.74 -19.92
C MET A 95 17.87 5.10 -21.10
N LEU A 96 17.19 4.86 -22.23
CA LEU A 96 17.85 4.37 -23.44
C LEU A 96 18.63 5.46 -24.18
N ARG A 97 18.28 6.73 -23.97
CA ARG A 97 18.99 7.90 -24.55
C ARG A 97 20.15 8.37 -23.68
N GLY A 98 20.28 7.83 -22.47
CA GLY A 98 21.28 8.18 -21.48
C GLY A 98 20.78 7.92 -20.07
N GLU A 99 21.30 8.67 -19.09
CA GLU A 99 20.76 8.61 -17.73
C GLU A 99 19.46 9.43 -17.62
N ALA A 100 18.41 8.83 -17.08
CA ALA A 100 17.16 9.55 -16.86
C ALA A 100 17.31 10.49 -15.66
N ALA A 101 17.11 11.78 -15.87
CA ALA A 101 17.12 12.76 -14.79
C ALA A 101 15.91 12.59 -13.86
N LEU A 102 16.04 12.98 -12.59
CA LEU A 102 14.98 12.85 -11.58
C LEU A 102 13.64 13.41 -12.05
N TYR A 103 13.61 14.58 -12.69
CA TYR A 103 12.35 15.19 -13.17
C TYR A 103 11.67 14.34 -14.26
N GLN A 104 12.44 13.64 -15.11
CA GLN A 104 11.89 12.75 -16.14
C GLN A 104 11.24 11.52 -15.49
N ILE A 105 11.89 10.97 -14.48
CA ILE A 105 11.32 9.87 -13.68
C ILE A 105 10.02 10.32 -13.02
N CYS A 106 10.03 11.50 -12.37
CA CYS A 106 8.83 12.07 -11.74
C CYS A 106 7.67 12.24 -12.74
N ILE A 107 7.93 12.75 -13.94
CA ILE A 107 6.90 12.89 -14.99
C ILE A 107 6.32 11.55 -15.38
N GLY A 108 7.16 10.56 -15.68
CA GLY A 108 6.71 9.23 -16.06
C GLY A 108 5.91 8.52 -14.95
N VAL A 109 6.36 8.63 -13.71
CA VAL A 109 5.68 8.09 -12.54
C VAL A 109 4.31 8.75 -12.33
N VAL A 110 4.19 10.08 -12.47
CA VAL A 110 2.90 10.78 -12.37
C VAL A 110 1.95 10.33 -13.47
N ILE A 111 2.41 10.24 -14.73
CA ILE A 111 1.59 9.74 -15.83
C ILE A 111 1.09 8.32 -15.50
N SER A 112 1.99 7.43 -15.12
CA SER A 112 1.63 6.05 -14.78
C SER A 112 0.61 6.01 -13.63
N SER A 113 0.84 6.74 -12.54
CA SER A 113 -0.01 6.70 -11.34
C SER A 113 -1.40 7.31 -11.55
N VAL A 114 -1.53 8.35 -12.37
CA VAL A 114 -2.84 8.93 -12.74
C VAL A 114 -3.73 7.88 -13.42
N PHE A 115 -3.21 7.15 -14.39
CA PHE A 115 -3.99 6.13 -15.08
C PHE A 115 -4.18 4.87 -14.22
N SER A 116 -3.19 4.46 -13.45
CA SER A 116 -3.31 3.32 -12.52
C SER A 116 -4.40 3.55 -11.46
N SER A 117 -4.75 4.79 -11.14
CA SER A 117 -5.83 5.10 -10.21
C SER A 117 -7.20 4.53 -10.62
N LEU A 118 -7.40 4.26 -11.91
CA LEU A 118 -8.62 3.68 -12.47
C LEU A 118 -8.74 2.18 -12.22
N LEU A 119 -7.61 1.49 -11.96
CA LEU A 119 -7.55 0.03 -11.93
C LEU A 119 -8.30 -0.56 -10.74
N GLU A 120 -7.94 -0.20 -9.52
CA GLU A 120 -8.46 -0.83 -8.31
C GLU A 120 -10.00 -0.73 -8.19
N PRO A 121 -10.64 0.45 -8.33
CA PRO A 121 -12.10 0.53 -8.26
C PRO A 121 -12.78 -0.24 -9.38
N SER A 122 -12.25 -0.19 -10.61
CA SER A 122 -12.79 -0.90 -11.76
C SER A 122 -12.65 -2.43 -11.63
N TYR A 123 -11.50 -2.90 -11.13
CA TYR A 123 -11.25 -4.31 -10.88
C TYR A 123 -12.19 -4.87 -9.80
N ARG A 124 -12.28 -4.21 -8.63
CA ARG A 124 -13.16 -4.64 -7.52
C ARG A 124 -14.62 -4.70 -7.97
N ALA A 125 -15.07 -3.71 -8.72
CA ALA A 125 -16.41 -3.68 -9.25
C ALA A 125 -16.65 -4.78 -10.31
N THR A 126 -15.67 -5.08 -11.16
CA THR A 126 -15.75 -6.18 -12.13
C THR A 126 -15.81 -7.55 -11.45
N VAL A 127 -15.03 -7.75 -10.38
CA VAL A 127 -15.09 -8.98 -9.58
C VAL A 127 -16.50 -9.19 -9.01
N THR A 128 -17.14 -8.12 -8.55
CA THR A 128 -18.53 -8.19 -8.05
C THR A 128 -19.53 -8.57 -9.15
N ASP A 129 -19.29 -8.17 -10.41
CA ASP A 129 -20.14 -8.53 -11.54
C ASP A 129 -19.97 -10.00 -11.98
N LEU A 130 -18.79 -10.57 -11.76
CA LEU A 130 -18.43 -11.91 -12.22
C LEU A 130 -18.85 -13.02 -11.28
N LEU A 131 -18.89 -12.74 -9.98
CA LEU A 131 -18.97 -13.76 -8.93
C LEU A 131 -20.33 -13.73 -8.21
N THR A 132 -20.71 -14.89 -7.70
CA THR A 132 -21.84 -15.04 -6.76
C THR A 132 -21.37 -14.66 -5.34
N LYS A 133 -22.34 -14.40 -4.44
CA LYS A 133 -22.02 -14.05 -3.03
C LYS A 133 -21.24 -15.13 -2.31
N GLU A 134 -21.49 -16.40 -2.64
CA GLU A 134 -20.82 -17.57 -2.06
C GLU A 134 -19.33 -17.62 -2.46
N GLU A 135 -18.99 -17.09 -3.65
CA GLU A 135 -17.63 -17.09 -4.19
C GLU A 135 -16.79 -15.90 -3.70
N TYR A 136 -17.43 -14.84 -3.14
CA TYR A 136 -16.72 -13.63 -2.71
C TYR A 136 -15.65 -13.89 -1.67
N SER A 137 -15.87 -14.78 -0.71
CA SER A 137 -14.88 -15.10 0.32
C SER A 137 -13.61 -15.68 -0.29
N ARG A 138 -13.75 -16.61 -1.24
CA ARG A 138 -12.63 -17.23 -1.95
C ARG A 138 -11.90 -16.21 -2.82
N ALA A 139 -12.62 -15.39 -3.56
CA ALA A 139 -12.05 -14.34 -4.41
C ALA A 139 -11.29 -13.30 -3.58
N SER A 140 -11.83 -12.85 -2.44
CA SER A 140 -11.16 -11.92 -1.54
C SER A 140 -9.83 -12.47 -1.03
N GLY A 141 -9.77 -13.77 -0.69
CA GLY A 141 -8.52 -14.44 -0.33
C GLY A 141 -7.50 -14.40 -1.46
N MET A 142 -7.93 -14.68 -2.69
CA MET A 142 -7.05 -14.65 -3.86
C MET A 142 -6.55 -13.23 -4.17
N ILE A 143 -7.40 -12.20 -4.06
CA ILE A 143 -7.03 -10.80 -4.24
C ILE A 143 -5.99 -10.38 -3.18
N SER A 144 -6.17 -10.81 -1.93
CA SER A 144 -5.19 -10.57 -0.87
C SER A 144 -3.84 -11.21 -1.14
N ILE A 145 -3.82 -12.41 -1.76
CA ILE A 145 -2.58 -13.06 -2.20
C ILE A 145 -1.88 -12.21 -3.26
N ALA A 146 -2.60 -11.72 -4.28
CA ALA A 146 -2.01 -10.87 -5.31
C ALA A 146 -1.38 -9.59 -4.72
N GLY A 147 -2.05 -8.95 -3.77
CA GLY A 147 -1.49 -7.81 -3.03
C GLY A 147 -0.24 -8.16 -2.24
N SER A 148 -0.20 -9.34 -1.60
CA SER A 148 0.94 -9.79 -0.81
C SER A 148 2.17 -10.12 -1.66
N VAL A 149 1.96 -10.66 -2.87
CA VAL A 149 3.03 -11.00 -3.82
C VAL A 149 3.85 -9.79 -4.18
N ARG A 150 3.23 -8.62 -4.34
CA ARG A 150 3.91 -7.36 -4.63
C ARG A 150 4.98 -7.01 -3.59
N TYR A 151 4.73 -7.28 -2.32
CA TYR A 151 5.64 -6.93 -1.21
C TYR A 151 6.58 -8.07 -0.81
N LEU A 152 6.24 -9.32 -1.12
CA LEU A 152 7.02 -10.48 -0.73
C LEU A 152 7.92 -11.01 -1.85
N ILE A 153 7.44 -11.02 -3.08
CA ILE A 153 8.14 -11.64 -4.20
C ILE A 153 8.89 -10.57 -5.01
N SER A 154 8.26 -9.43 -5.28
CA SER A 154 8.86 -8.43 -6.15
C SER A 154 10.20 -7.88 -5.66
N PRO A 155 10.42 -7.57 -4.36
CA PRO A 155 11.70 -7.06 -3.90
C PRO A 155 12.86 -8.05 -4.12
N VAL A 156 12.66 -9.34 -3.80
CA VAL A 156 13.69 -10.38 -4.02
C VAL A 156 13.99 -10.52 -5.50
N LEU A 157 12.96 -10.61 -6.35
CA LEU A 157 13.16 -10.73 -7.80
C LEU A 157 13.84 -9.49 -8.37
N ALA A 158 13.41 -8.29 -7.99
CA ALA A 158 14.01 -7.04 -8.44
C ALA A 158 15.46 -6.91 -7.99
N GLY A 159 15.74 -7.19 -6.73
CA GLY A 159 17.10 -7.15 -6.18
C GLY A 159 18.03 -8.15 -6.87
N ALA A 160 17.56 -9.38 -7.14
CA ALA A 160 18.32 -10.40 -7.86
C ALA A 160 18.56 -10.00 -9.34
N LEU A 161 17.53 -9.46 -10.00
CA LEU A 161 17.66 -9.01 -11.39
C LEU A 161 18.60 -7.80 -11.52
N LEU A 162 18.54 -6.84 -10.59
CA LEU A 162 19.45 -5.69 -10.57
C LEU A 162 20.91 -6.06 -10.24
N ALA A 163 21.15 -7.21 -9.60
CA ALA A 163 22.48 -7.71 -9.35
C ALA A 163 23.19 -8.22 -10.63
N VAL A 164 22.41 -8.64 -11.65
CA VAL A 164 22.93 -9.23 -12.90
C VAL A 164 22.57 -8.41 -14.15
N SER A 165 21.74 -7.40 -14.01
CA SER A 165 21.24 -6.55 -15.09
C SER A 165 21.04 -5.11 -14.60
N ASP A 166 20.38 -4.29 -15.42
CA ASP A 166 20.02 -2.93 -15.07
C ASP A 166 18.48 -2.74 -14.92
N ILE A 167 18.09 -1.57 -14.47
CA ILE A 167 16.68 -1.21 -14.27
C ILE A 167 15.85 -1.32 -15.57
N LYS A 168 16.46 -1.15 -16.75
CA LYS A 168 15.74 -1.20 -18.04
C LYS A 168 15.06 -2.55 -18.24
N LEU A 169 15.69 -3.65 -17.77
CA LEU A 169 15.09 -4.97 -17.80
C LEU A 169 13.80 -5.02 -16.97
N LEU A 170 13.80 -4.44 -15.76
CA LEU A 170 12.62 -4.40 -14.90
C LEU A 170 11.47 -3.62 -15.55
N LEU A 171 11.79 -2.47 -16.16
CA LEU A 171 10.80 -1.65 -16.88
C LEU A 171 10.22 -2.39 -18.09
N VAL A 172 11.04 -3.13 -18.84
CA VAL A 172 10.57 -3.95 -19.99
C VAL A 172 9.66 -5.07 -19.51
N ILE A 173 10.01 -5.75 -18.42
CA ILE A 173 9.15 -6.79 -17.81
C ILE A 173 7.80 -6.17 -17.42
N ASP A 174 7.78 -5.05 -16.72
CA ASP A 174 6.56 -4.38 -16.28
C ASP A 174 5.67 -3.97 -17.46
N ILE A 175 6.24 -3.32 -18.49
CA ILE A 175 5.52 -2.98 -19.72
C ILE A 175 4.91 -4.23 -20.36
N SER A 176 5.63 -5.36 -20.36
CA SER A 176 5.13 -6.63 -20.90
C SER A 176 3.94 -7.16 -20.08
N THR A 177 3.93 -6.97 -18.76
CA THR A 177 2.81 -7.37 -17.91
C THR A 177 1.55 -6.56 -18.17
N PHE A 178 1.66 -5.26 -18.51
CA PHE A 178 0.51 -4.44 -18.91
C PHE A 178 -0.18 -4.97 -20.19
N PHE A 179 0.58 -5.42 -21.17
CA PHE A 179 -0.02 -6.06 -22.36
C PHE A 179 -0.79 -7.34 -22.01
N LEU A 180 -0.28 -8.11 -21.05
CA LEU A 180 -0.95 -9.33 -20.60
C LEU A 180 -2.28 -8.99 -19.90
N THR A 181 -2.30 -8.01 -19.00
CA THR A 181 -3.52 -7.57 -18.30
C THR A 181 -4.55 -6.95 -19.26
N VAL A 182 -4.14 -6.10 -20.18
CA VAL A 182 -5.03 -5.54 -21.19
C VAL A 182 -5.64 -6.66 -22.02
N THR A 183 -4.85 -7.66 -22.44
CA THR A 183 -5.33 -8.79 -23.22
C THR A 183 -6.32 -9.66 -22.44
N SER A 184 -6.01 -10.02 -21.19
CA SER A 184 -6.90 -10.80 -20.33
C SER A 184 -8.24 -10.07 -20.07
N THR A 185 -8.19 -8.76 -19.82
CA THR A 185 -9.37 -7.92 -19.63
C THR A 185 -10.21 -7.81 -20.90
N ALA A 186 -9.57 -7.68 -22.09
CA ALA A 186 -10.25 -7.64 -23.38
C ALA A 186 -10.99 -8.96 -23.69
N VAL A 187 -10.38 -10.11 -23.37
CA VAL A 187 -11.02 -11.43 -23.50
C VAL A 187 -12.25 -11.54 -22.61
N VAL A 188 -12.13 -11.11 -21.35
CA VAL A 188 -13.26 -11.12 -20.41
C VAL A 188 -14.36 -10.16 -20.84
N LYS A 189 -14.02 -8.98 -21.37
CA LYS A 189 -14.99 -8.01 -21.90
C LYS A 189 -15.85 -8.59 -23.02
N ARG A 190 -15.25 -9.26 -24.01
CA ARG A 190 -15.97 -9.87 -25.13
C ARG A 190 -16.96 -10.95 -24.71
N ALA A 191 -16.75 -11.54 -23.55
CA ALA A 191 -17.49 -12.70 -23.08
C ALA A 191 -18.68 -12.35 -22.16
N ILE A 192 -18.93 -11.08 -21.84
CA ILE A 192 -19.98 -10.64 -20.88
C ILE A 192 -20.68 -9.40 -21.42
N HIS A 193 -22.03 -9.46 -21.43
CA HIS A 193 -22.86 -8.29 -21.75
C HIS A 193 -23.02 -7.38 -20.53
N GLU A 194 -22.99 -6.06 -20.76
CA GLU A 194 -23.14 -5.06 -19.72
C GLU A 194 -24.53 -5.12 -19.05
N SER A 195 -24.51 -5.11 -17.71
CA SER A 195 -25.66 -4.70 -16.91
C SER A 195 -25.39 -3.29 -16.38
N LYS A 196 -25.89 -2.26 -17.07
CA LYS A 196 -25.86 -0.88 -16.57
C LYS A 196 -26.70 -0.78 -15.30
N LYS A 197 -26.07 -0.53 -14.16
CA LYS A 197 -26.75 -0.04 -12.95
C LYS A 197 -26.59 1.48 -12.90
N GLU A 198 -27.67 2.21 -13.11
CA GLU A 198 -27.71 3.64 -12.82
C GLU A 198 -27.62 3.84 -11.30
N SER A 199 -26.49 4.33 -10.80
CA SER A 199 -26.45 4.85 -9.44
C SER A 199 -27.00 6.28 -9.43
N ARG A 200 -28.12 6.50 -8.73
CA ARG A 200 -28.81 7.80 -8.66
C ARG A 200 -28.33 8.71 -7.53
N GLU A 201 -27.43 8.25 -6.66
CA GLU A 201 -27.02 9.05 -5.51
C GLU A 201 -25.89 10.02 -5.88
N SER A 202 -26.01 11.27 -5.41
CA SER A 202 -24.95 12.27 -5.53
C SER A 202 -23.76 11.86 -4.66
N PHE A 203 -22.59 11.79 -5.27
CA PHE A 203 -21.32 11.45 -4.60
C PHE A 203 -21.05 12.35 -3.38
N GLY A 204 -21.25 13.67 -3.51
CA GLY A 204 -21.02 14.62 -2.43
C GLY A 204 -21.89 14.39 -1.20
N GLU A 205 -23.11 13.87 -1.41
CA GLU A 205 -24.05 13.56 -0.35
C GLU A 205 -23.64 12.29 0.41
N SER A 206 -23.23 11.24 -0.32
CA SER A 206 -22.68 10.01 0.26
C SER A 206 -21.42 10.27 1.09
N LEU A 207 -20.53 11.14 0.63
CA LEU A 207 -19.31 11.55 1.33
C LEU A 207 -19.63 12.33 2.61
N LYS A 208 -20.58 13.25 2.55
CA LYS A 208 -21.05 14.04 3.70
C LYS A 208 -21.70 13.14 4.78
N ILE A 209 -22.49 12.15 4.37
CA ILE A 209 -23.10 11.18 5.28
C ILE A 209 -22.01 10.31 5.94
N GLY A 210 -21.04 9.80 5.16
CA GLY A 210 -19.92 9.03 5.68
C GLY A 210 -19.08 9.83 6.68
N PHE A 211 -18.77 11.09 6.38
CA PHE A 211 -18.03 11.97 7.27
C PHE A 211 -18.78 12.24 8.58
N ARG A 212 -20.10 12.47 8.49
CA ARG A 212 -20.96 12.68 9.66
C ARG A 212 -21.02 11.44 10.55
N ALA A 213 -21.16 10.25 9.95
CA ALA A 213 -21.17 8.99 10.70
C ALA A 213 -19.91 8.77 11.55
N ILE A 214 -18.79 9.31 11.10
CA ILE A 214 -17.48 9.26 11.80
C ILE A 214 -17.38 10.34 12.87
N THR A 215 -17.74 11.59 12.54
CA THR A 215 -17.56 12.73 13.46
C THR A 215 -18.53 12.70 14.63
N ASP A 216 -19.73 12.14 14.47
CA ASP A 216 -20.71 12.00 15.55
C ASP A 216 -20.23 11.05 16.65
N ARG A 217 -19.17 10.27 16.40
CA ARG A 217 -18.58 9.29 17.33
C ARG A 217 -17.11 9.59 17.62
N LYS A 218 -16.85 10.38 18.66
CA LYS A 218 -15.49 10.79 19.04
C LYS A 218 -14.48 9.64 19.12
N GLY A 219 -14.90 8.46 19.59
CA GLY A 219 -14.03 7.29 19.68
C GLY A 219 -13.63 6.75 18.30
N VAL A 220 -14.55 6.71 17.33
CA VAL A 220 -14.27 6.27 15.95
C VAL A 220 -13.33 7.26 15.26
N LEU A 221 -13.59 8.57 15.39
CA LEU A 221 -12.68 9.60 14.86
C LEU A 221 -11.26 9.44 15.41
N MET A 222 -11.14 9.18 16.73
CA MET A 222 -9.84 8.94 17.35
C MET A 222 -9.13 7.70 16.80
N LEU A 223 -9.84 6.61 16.55
CA LEU A 223 -9.25 5.41 15.92
C LEU A 223 -8.76 5.69 14.49
N ILE A 224 -9.47 6.53 13.74
CA ILE A 224 -9.03 6.94 12.40
C ILE A 224 -7.75 7.78 12.46
N LEU A 225 -7.67 8.71 13.40
CA LEU A 225 -6.44 9.49 13.62
C LEU A 225 -5.27 8.57 14.01
N VAL A 226 -5.53 7.57 14.87
CA VAL A 226 -4.53 6.55 15.20
C VAL A 226 -4.10 5.76 13.97
N SER A 227 -5.04 5.37 13.12
CA SER A 227 -4.73 4.70 11.86
C SER A 227 -3.85 5.57 10.95
N SER A 228 -4.15 6.88 10.82
CA SER A 228 -3.30 7.82 10.07
C SER A 228 -1.90 7.95 10.67
N VAL A 229 -1.78 7.93 11.98
CA VAL A 229 -0.47 7.95 12.67
C VAL A 229 0.30 6.66 12.39
N ILE A 230 -0.35 5.50 12.43
CA ILE A 230 0.28 4.21 12.11
C ILE A 230 0.78 4.21 10.67
N THR A 231 -0.04 4.65 9.72
CA THR A 231 0.37 4.72 8.31
C THR A 231 1.49 5.73 8.07
N CYS A 232 1.58 6.81 8.86
CA CYS A 232 2.71 7.74 8.83
C CYS A 232 4.01 7.05 9.26
N PHE A 233 4.03 6.33 10.36
CA PHE A 233 5.22 5.61 10.80
C PHE A 233 5.59 4.46 9.87
N MET A 234 4.59 3.75 9.35
CA MET A 234 4.81 2.70 8.34
C MET A 234 5.42 3.28 7.06
N GLY A 235 4.89 4.41 6.58
CA GLY A 235 5.42 5.12 5.40
C GLY A 235 6.85 5.63 5.61
N ALA A 236 7.17 6.12 6.81
CA ALA A 236 8.53 6.55 7.13
C ALA A 236 9.53 5.38 7.06
N LEU A 237 9.19 4.22 7.64
CA LEU A 237 10.04 3.03 7.53
C LEU A 237 10.17 2.56 6.09
N GLN A 238 9.07 2.52 5.34
CA GLN A 238 9.03 2.07 3.96
C GLN A 238 9.95 2.90 3.05
N ILE A 239 9.93 4.23 3.20
CA ILE A 239 10.77 5.14 2.40
C ILE A 239 12.24 5.08 2.81
N LEU A 240 12.51 4.93 4.09
CA LEU A 240 13.86 5.04 4.62
C LEU A 240 14.62 3.71 4.66
N ALA A 241 13.93 2.59 4.49
CA ALA A 241 14.57 1.27 4.46
C ALA A 241 15.55 1.13 3.27
N GLU A 242 15.19 1.61 2.08
CA GLU A 242 16.05 1.60 0.90
C GLU A 242 17.34 2.38 1.13
N PRO A 243 17.33 3.69 1.45
CA PRO A 243 18.53 4.46 1.74
C PRO A 243 19.39 3.84 2.84
N MET A 244 18.76 3.32 3.90
CA MET A 244 19.50 2.70 5.02
C MET A 244 20.28 1.48 4.59
N ILE A 245 19.71 0.61 3.77
CA ILE A 245 20.36 -0.64 3.39
C ILE A 245 21.31 -0.42 2.23
N LEU A 246 20.96 0.42 1.26
CA LEU A 246 21.81 0.70 0.09
C LEU A 246 23.09 1.47 0.43
N ASP A 247 23.14 2.18 1.55
CA ASP A 247 24.33 2.90 2.01
C ASP A 247 25.50 1.94 2.38
N PHE A 248 25.18 0.69 2.77
CA PHE A 248 26.20 -0.30 3.17
C PHE A 248 26.07 -1.66 2.45
N ALA A 249 25.03 -1.89 1.68
CA ALA A 249 24.76 -3.16 1.01
C ALA A 249 24.18 -2.96 -0.41
N GLY A 250 24.19 -4.00 -1.22
CA GLY A 250 23.65 -3.94 -2.58
C GLY A 250 22.16 -4.23 -2.68
N SER A 251 21.59 -4.03 -3.89
CA SER A 251 20.17 -4.21 -4.21
C SER A 251 19.64 -5.63 -3.93
N ALA A 252 20.46 -6.67 -4.14
CA ALA A 252 20.09 -8.05 -3.82
C ALA A 252 19.87 -8.25 -2.31
N THR A 253 20.73 -7.65 -1.49
CA THR A 253 20.60 -7.70 -0.03
C THR A 253 19.39 -6.90 0.44
N LEU A 254 19.13 -5.74 -0.17
CA LEU A 254 17.93 -4.94 0.09
C LEU A 254 16.66 -5.76 -0.18
N GLY A 255 16.56 -6.35 -1.38
CA GLY A 255 15.37 -7.14 -1.75
C GLY A 255 15.14 -8.35 -0.86
N ALA A 256 16.23 -9.06 -0.47
CA ALA A 256 16.15 -10.16 0.48
C ALA A 256 15.69 -9.70 1.88
N ALA A 257 16.24 -8.58 2.37
CA ALA A 257 15.90 -8.01 3.67
C ALA A 257 14.43 -7.56 3.70
N GLU A 258 13.95 -6.84 2.68
CA GLU A 258 12.54 -6.43 2.59
C GLU A 258 11.59 -7.62 2.60
N THR A 259 11.88 -8.66 1.83
CA THR A 259 11.07 -9.89 1.81
C THR A 259 11.05 -10.60 3.17
N LEU A 260 12.21 -10.73 3.82
CA LEU A 260 12.28 -11.31 5.16
C LEU A 260 11.49 -10.49 6.18
N CYS A 261 11.61 -9.17 6.15
CA CYS A 261 10.82 -8.29 7.01
C CYS A 261 9.31 -8.46 6.74
N ALA A 262 8.89 -8.40 5.47
CA ALA A 262 7.48 -8.51 5.08
C ALA A 262 6.88 -9.89 5.41
N SER A 263 7.69 -10.96 5.48
CA SER A 263 7.23 -12.30 5.90
C SER A 263 6.61 -12.31 7.30
N GLY A 264 6.98 -11.34 8.16
CA GLY A 264 6.35 -11.14 9.46
C GLY A 264 4.84 -10.91 9.38
N MET A 265 4.36 -10.16 8.37
CA MET A 265 2.91 -9.98 8.14
C MET A 265 2.22 -11.30 7.79
N LEU A 266 2.86 -12.15 6.98
CA LEU A 266 2.31 -13.46 6.64
C LEU A 266 2.18 -14.35 7.86
N VAL A 267 3.25 -14.49 8.65
CA VAL A 267 3.27 -15.34 9.85
C VAL A 267 2.18 -14.91 10.84
N SER A 268 2.09 -13.60 11.11
CA SER A 268 1.08 -13.08 12.04
C SER A 268 -0.34 -13.12 11.45
N GLY A 269 -0.50 -12.95 10.13
CA GLY A 269 -1.77 -13.10 9.44
C GLY A 269 -2.32 -14.54 9.53
N VAL A 270 -1.48 -15.53 9.28
CA VAL A 270 -1.83 -16.97 9.44
C VAL A 270 -2.21 -17.26 10.89
N PHE A 271 -1.44 -16.76 11.85
CA PHE A 271 -1.73 -16.95 13.28
C PHE A 271 -3.09 -16.34 13.66
N LEU A 272 -3.36 -15.11 13.22
CA LEU A 272 -4.64 -14.42 13.44
C LEU A 272 -5.80 -15.15 12.75
N GLY A 273 -5.59 -15.65 11.53
CA GLY A 273 -6.60 -16.44 10.82
C GLY A 273 -6.98 -17.73 11.56
N ALA A 274 -5.98 -18.38 12.20
CA ALA A 274 -6.18 -19.63 12.94
C ALA A 274 -6.84 -19.41 14.33
N ARG A 275 -6.46 -18.37 15.06
CA ARG A 275 -6.87 -18.18 16.48
C ARG A 275 -7.81 -17.00 16.72
N GLY A 276 -7.73 -15.96 15.88
CA GLY A 276 -8.46 -14.71 16.08
C GLY A 276 -8.06 -13.96 17.35
N ILE A 277 -8.61 -12.76 17.51
CA ILE A 277 -8.57 -12.00 18.77
C ILE A 277 -9.94 -12.12 19.40
N ARG A 278 -10.02 -12.58 20.65
CA ARG A 278 -11.31 -12.88 21.31
C ARG A 278 -11.77 -11.78 22.25
N LYS A 279 -10.86 -11.00 22.85
CA LYS A 279 -11.13 -9.93 23.81
C LYS A 279 -9.91 -9.03 24.02
N ASN A 280 -10.11 -7.92 24.70
CA ASN A 280 -9.05 -6.95 25.04
C ASN A 280 -8.42 -6.30 23.77
N TYR A 281 -9.25 -5.95 22.78
CA TYR A 281 -8.78 -5.39 21.51
C TYR A 281 -7.94 -4.13 21.69
N VAL A 282 -8.29 -3.24 22.63
CA VAL A 282 -7.52 -2.02 22.93
C VAL A 282 -6.15 -2.36 23.51
N LYS A 283 -6.05 -3.36 24.41
CA LYS A 283 -4.76 -3.80 24.95
C LYS A 283 -3.89 -4.43 23.86
N VAL A 284 -4.48 -5.29 23.02
CA VAL A 284 -3.76 -5.92 21.90
C VAL A 284 -3.26 -4.87 20.93
N LEU A 285 -4.08 -3.85 20.59
CA LEU A 285 -3.70 -2.72 19.74
C LEU A 285 -2.47 -1.99 20.31
N VAL A 286 -2.55 -1.56 21.55
CA VAL A 286 -1.45 -0.84 22.21
C VAL A 286 -0.18 -1.69 22.28
N THR A 287 -0.30 -2.97 22.63
CA THR A 287 0.85 -3.88 22.69
C THR A 287 1.47 -4.06 21.30
N ALA A 288 0.67 -4.26 20.27
CA ALA A 288 1.16 -4.38 18.89
C ALA A 288 1.90 -3.11 18.44
N LEU A 289 1.37 -1.92 18.75
CA LEU A 289 2.03 -0.66 18.42
C LEU A 289 3.35 -0.46 19.18
N ILE A 290 3.43 -0.89 20.44
CA ILE A 290 4.69 -0.88 21.22
C ILE A 290 5.72 -1.80 20.55
N PHE A 291 5.33 -3.02 20.18
CA PHE A 291 6.23 -3.95 19.47
C PHE A 291 6.67 -3.41 18.11
N ALA A 292 5.76 -2.78 17.36
CA ALA A 292 6.09 -2.11 16.11
C ALA A 292 7.12 -0.96 16.35
N GLY A 293 6.91 -0.13 17.35
CA GLY A 293 7.85 0.93 17.68
C GLY A 293 9.24 0.41 18.12
N ILE A 294 9.29 -0.65 18.91
CA ILE A 294 10.54 -1.35 19.27
C ILE A 294 11.20 -1.90 18.02
N GLY A 295 10.42 -2.50 17.11
CA GLY A 295 10.89 -2.96 15.79
C GLY A 295 11.56 -1.83 15.00
N MET A 296 10.93 -0.65 14.90
CA MET A 296 11.52 0.51 14.23
C MET A 296 12.80 1.01 14.91
N ILE A 297 12.85 1.08 16.24
CA ILE A 297 14.05 1.47 16.98
C ILE A 297 15.18 0.49 16.67
N GLY A 298 14.91 -0.81 16.78
CA GLY A 298 15.89 -1.86 16.51
C GLY A 298 16.38 -1.89 15.07
N PHE A 299 15.49 -1.61 14.10
CA PHE A 299 15.81 -1.52 12.68
C PHE A 299 16.90 -0.49 12.38
N GLY A 300 16.89 0.65 13.10
CA GLY A 300 17.86 1.75 12.94
C GLY A 300 19.15 1.61 13.78
N LEU A 301 19.26 0.63 14.68
CA LEU A 301 20.36 0.59 15.66
C LEU A 301 21.74 0.39 15.01
N LYS A 302 21.86 -0.52 14.05
CA LYS A 302 23.12 -0.93 13.44
C LYS A 302 22.97 -1.17 11.95
N GLU A 303 24.01 -0.85 11.19
CA GLU A 303 24.18 -1.20 9.79
C GLU A 303 24.53 -2.69 9.66
N ASN A 304 23.60 -3.53 10.01
CA ASN A 304 23.73 -4.99 9.98
C ASN A 304 22.43 -5.62 9.50
N VAL A 305 22.51 -6.34 8.39
CA VAL A 305 21.36 -6.96 7.71
C VAL A 305 20.56 -7.87 8.63
N ILE A 306 21.23 -8.65 9.49
CA ILE A 306 20.55 -9.57 10.43
C ILE A 306 19.72 -8.79 11.43
N VAL A 307 20.28 -7.72 12.01
CA VAL A 307 19.58 -6.85 12.96
C VAL A 307 18.37 -6.21 12.29
N ILE A 308 18.55 -5.68 11.08
CA ILE A 308 17.49 -5.09 10.26
C ILE A 308 16.38 -6.11 9.99
N CYS A 309 16.73 -7.33 9.57
CA CYS A 309 15.75 -8.38 9.30
C CYS A 309 14.97 -8.79 10.55
N VAL A 310 15.63 -8.97 11.70
CA VAL A 310 14.97 -9.37 12.95
C VAL A 310 13.99 -8.30 13.42
N PHE A 311 14.41 -7.06 13.48
CA PHE A 311 13.57 -5.96 13.97
C PHE A 311 12.52 -5.53 12.93
N GLY A 312 12.86 -5.60 11.63
CA GLY A 312 11.90 -5.41 10.55
C GLY A 312 10.81 -6.48 10.56
N PHE A 313 11.17 -7.75 10.72
CA PHE A 313 10.20 -8.84 10.91
C PHE A 313 9.27 -8.57 12.11
N LEU A 314 9.82 -8.16 13.25
CA LEU A 314 9.03 -7.80 14.44
C LEU A 314 8.05 -6.67 14.15
N PHE A 315 8.49 -5.62 13.47
CA PHE A 315 7.64 -4.50 13.04
C PHE A 315 6.48 -4.98 12.17
N PHE A 316 6.79 -5.67 11.09
CA PHE A 316 5.78 -6.16 10.15
C PHE A 316 4.85 -7.21 10.77
N ALA A 317 5.34 -8.05 11.68
CA ALA A 317 4.51 -9.02 12.39
C ALA A 317 3.50 -8.35 13.35
N ALA A 318 3.79 -7.17 13.87
CA ALA A 318 2.89 -6.45 14.75
C ALA A 318 1.71 -5.79 14.00
N LEU A 319 1.88 -5.42 12.74
CA LEU A 319 0.89 -4.67 11.97
C LEU A 319 -0.47 -5.38 11.78
N PRO A 320 -0.55 -6.68 11.43
CA PRO A 320 -1.83 -7.37 11.32
C PRO A 320 -2.64 -7.39 12.61
N PHE A 321 -1.98 -7.45 13.78
CA PHE A 321 -2.68 -7.36 15.07
C PHE A 321 -3.26 -5.96 15.27
N ALA A 322 -2.51 -4.90 14.97
CA ALA A 322 -2.98 -3.53 15.08
C ALA A 322 -4.16 -3.28 14.12
N ASN A 323 -4.02 -3.66 12.85
CA ASN A 323 -5.06 -3.47 11.83
C ASN A 323 -6.33 -4.26 12.16
N ASN A 324 -6.22 -5.51 12.62
CA ASN A 324 -7.38 -6.32 13.02
C ASN A 324 -8.13 -5.69 14.19
N CYS A 325 -7.40 -5.17 15.19
CA CYS A 325 -8.03 -4.47 16.32
C CYS A 325 -8.75 -3.19 15.87
N LEU A 326 -8.13 -2.38 14.99
CA LEU A 326 -8.73 -1.17 14.45
C LEU A 326 -9.99 -1.49 13.64
N ASP A 327 -9.92 -2.47 12.73
CA ASP A 327 -11.04 -2.90 11.91
C ASP A 327 -12.21 -3.38 12.77
N TYR A 328 -11.94 -4.20 13.79
CA TYR A 328 -12.98 -4.68 14.70
C TYR A 328 -13.65 -3.53 15.45
N LEU A 329 -12.85 -2.67 16.10
CA LEU A 329 -13.37 -1.55 16.90
C LEU A 329 -14.16 -0.53 16.05
N VAL A 330 -13.73 -0.29 14.82
CA VAL A 330 -14.45 0.60 13.89
C VAL A 330 -15.75 -0.07 13.43
N ARG A 331 -15.68 -1.30 12.95
CA ARG A 331 -16.81 -2.04 12.38
C ARG A 331 -17.96 -2.23 13.37
N THR A 332 -17.66 -2.59 14.62
CA THR A 332 -18.65 -2.82 15.67
C THR A 332 -19.29 -1.54 16.20
N ASN A 333 -18.70 -0.39 15.93
CA ASN A 333 -19.18 0.90 16.42
C ASN A 333 -19.84 1.79 15.34
N ILE A 334 -19.92 1.34 14.09
CA ILE A 334 -20.60 2.01 12.98
C ILE A 334 -21.83 1.18 12.59
N PRO A 335 -23.05 1.78 12.47
CA PRO A 335 -24.23 1.07 11.99
C PRO A 335 -24.02 0.45 10.62
N ASP A 336 -24.58 -0.75 10.38
CA ASP A 336 -24.39 -1.51 9.14
C ASP A 336 -24.79 -0.71 7.89
N GLU A 337 -25.85 0.11 7.97
CA GLU A 337 -26.32 0.92 6.87
C GLU A 337 -25.36 2.03 6.44
N LEU A 338 -24.48 2.46 7.35
CA LEU A 338 -23.49 3.54 7.13
C LEU A 338 -22.08 3.01 6.87
N GLN A 339 -21.83 1.71 7.09
CA GLN A 339 -20.49 1.13 6.98
C GLN A 339 -19.84 1.41 5.62
N GLY A 340 -20.53 1.17 4.50
CA GLY A 340 -19.96 1.38 3.17
C GLY A 340 -19.47 2.82 2.94
N ARG A 341 -20.27 3.81 3.36
CA ARG A 341 -19.92 5.24 3.23
C ARG A 341 -18.83 5.66 4.20
N ALA A 342 -18.85 5.14 5.42
CA ALA A 342 -17.84 5.40 6.43
C ALA A 342 -16.48 4.81 6.03
N TRP A 343 -16.43 3.57 5.53
CA TRP A 343 -15.17 2.93 5.09
C TRP A 343 -14.49 3.66 3.95
N GLY A 344 -15.23 4.27 3.02
CA GLY A 344 -14.65 5.12 1.98
C GLY A 344 -13.89 6.32 2.57
N VAL A 345 -14.50 7.01 3.54
CA VAL A 345 -13.87 8.16 4.23
C VAL A 345 -12.71 7.70 5.13
N ILE A 346 -12.87 6.60 5.85
CA ILE A 346 -11.83 6.03 6.71
C ILE A 346 -10.61 5.65 5.88
N GLY A 347 -10.80 4.97 4.75
CA GLY A 347 -9.74 4.59 3.84
C GLY A 347 -8.93 5.79 3.37
N PHE A 348 -9.61 6.87 2.93
CA PHE A 348 -8.96 8.09 2.51
C PHE A 348 -8.18 8.78 3.65
N LEU A 349 -8.83 9.00 4.79
CA LEU A 349 -8.21 9.68 5.94
C LEU A 349 -7.01 8.89 6.50
N SER A 350 -7.12 7.57 6.57
CA SER A 350 -6.01 6.73 7.05
C SER A 350 -4.78 6.81 6.14
N GLN A 351 -4.96 7.02 4.85
CA GLN A 351 -3.87 7.10 3.87
C GLN A 351 -3.11 8.44 3.89
N ILE A 352 -3.67 9.49 4.52
CA ILE A 352 -2.99 10.79 4.65
C ILE A 352 -1.66 10.64 5.40
N GLY A 353 -1.56 9.70 6.34
CA GLY A 353 -0.32 9.41 7.04
C GLY A 353 0.84 9.09 6.11
N TYR A 354 0.60 8.33 5.03
CA TYR A 354 1.63 8.05 4.01
C TYR A 354 2.09 9.32 3.30
N VAL A 355 1.16 10.23 2.93
CA VAL A 355 1.51 11.49 2.27
C VAL A 355 2.44 12.33 3.14
N VAL A 356 2.13 12.42 4.44
CA VAL A 356 2.97 13.14 5.42
C VAL A 356 4.35 12.47 5.52
N ALA A 357 4.39 11.15 5.66
CA ALA A 357 5.64 10.39 5.75
C ALA A 357 6.53 10.60 4.52
N TYR A 358 5.96 10.41 3.33
CA TYR A 358 6.69 10.55 2.07
C TYR A 358 7.16 11.98 1.82
N GLY A 359 6.40 12.99 2.27
CA GLY A 359 6.79 14.39 2.13
C GLY A 359 7.90 14.84 3.09
N ILE A 360 8.01 14.24 4.27
CA ILE A 360 8.87 14.76 5.35
C ILE A 360 10.06 13.86 5.64
N SER A 361 9.89 12.52 5.61
CA SER A 361 10.91 11.60 6.14
C SER A 361 12.22 11.64 5.37
N GLY A 362 12.17 11.73 4.03
CA GLY A 362 13.38 11.82 3.21
C GLY A 362 14.15 13.13 3.44
N ILE A 363 13.43 14.25 3.50
CA ILE A 363 14.04 15.56 3.78
C ILE A 363 14.68 15.58 5.17
N ALA A 364 14.00 15.01 6.15
CA ALA A 364 14.53 14.89 7.51
C ALA A 364 15.81 14.02 7.56
N ALA A 365 15.82 12.90 6.82
CA ALA A 365 16.98 12.01 6.74
C ALA A 365 18.18 12.72 6.13
N ASP A 366 18.03 13.38 4.97
CA ASP A 366 19.09 14.14 4.31
C ASP A 366 19.58 15.31 5.19
N GLY A 367 18.65 16.01 5.84
CA GLY A 367 18.99 17.11 6.77
C GLY A 367 19.81 16.64 7.97
N ILE A 368 19.46 15.50 8.57
CA ILE A 368 20.19 14.89 9.69
C ILE A 368 21.57 14.40 9.21
N ALA A 369 21.63 13.71 8.07
CA ALA A 369 22.88 13.24 7.48
C ALA A 369 23.87 14.39 7.30
N LYS A 370 23.40 15.50 6.70
CA LYS A 370 24.22 16.71 6.52
C LYS A 370 24.67 17.34 7.84
N LYS A 371 23.74 17.46 8.81
CA LYS A 371 24.04 18.11 10.11
C LYS A 371 25.02 17.29 10.96
N MET A 372 24.91 15.97 10.92
CA MET A 372 25.77 15.06 11.69
C MET A 372 27.03 14.64 10.93
N ALA A 373 27.19 15.08 9.67
CA ALA A 373 28.29 14.66 8.77
C ALA A 373 28.42 13.14 8.65
N VAL A 374 27.29 12.44 8.50
CA VAL A 374 27.21 10.98 8.34
C VAL A 374 26.57 10.62 6.99
N GLY A 375 26.63 9.33 6.60
CA GLY A 375 25.95 8.83 5.41
C GLY A 375 24.44 9.02 5.46
N VAL A 376 23.79 9.08 4.29
CA VAL A 376 22.34 9.26 4.17
C VAL A 376 21.60 8.10 4.84
N GLY A 377 22.12 6.88 4.73
CA GLY A 377 21.56 5.70 5.41
C GLY A 377 21.56 5.85 6.94
N ARG A 378 22.62 6.45 7.51
CA ARG A 378 22.65 6.72 8.96
C ARG A 378 21.70 7.84 9.36
N GLY A 379 21.56 8.88 8.54
CA GLY A 379 20.54 9.92 8.72
C GLY A 379 19.13 9.34 8.71
N ALA A 380 18.85 8.45 7.77
CA ALA A 380 17.58 7.73 7.67
C ALA A 380 17.32 6.83 8.90
N ALA A 381 18.36 6.13 9.39
CA ALA A 381 18.29 5.32 10.61
C ALA A 381 17.86 6.13 11.84
N VAL A 382 18.41 7.34 12.02
CA VAL A 382 18.05 8.24 13.12
C VAL A 382 16.57 8.66 13.02
N VAL A 383 16.07 8.96 11.81
CA VAL A 383 14.63 9.29 11.63
C VAL A 383 13.75 8.10 11.96
N VAL A 384 14.12 6.89 11.52
CA VAL A 384 13.36 5.66 11.81
C VAL A 384 13.34 5.37 13.31
N MET A 385 14.47 5.51 14.00
CA MET A 385 14.52 5.33 15.47
C MET A 385 13.65 6.37 16.19
N ALA A 386 13.74 7.64 15.80
CA ALA A 386 12.92 8.70 16.39
C ALA A 386 11.42 8.44 16.16
N ALA A 387 11.04 8.02 14.96
CA ALA A 387 9.68 7.61 14.62
C ALA A 387 9.22 6.42 15.48
N GLY A 388 10.09 5.43 15.70
CA GLY A 388 9.82 4.29 16.58
C GLY A 388 9.56 4.69 18.03
N VAL A 389 10.37 5.62 18.59
CA VAL A 389 10.15 6.19 19.93
C VAL A 389 8.80 6.91 19.99
N LEU A 390 8.49 7.75 18.99
CA LEU A 390 7.22 8.46 18.92
C LEU A 390 6.03 7.49 18.83
N LEU A 391 6.18 6.38 18.11
CA LEU A 391 5.14 5.35 18.01
C LEU A 391 4.89 4.68 19.38
N VAL A 392 5.95 4.34 20.12
CA VAL A 392 5.83 3.77 21.48
C VAL A 392 5.13 4.76 22.42
N VAL A 393 5.53 6.04 22.38
CA VAL A 393 4.90 7.10 23.20
C VAL A 393 3.42 7.25 22.82
N THR A 394 3.12 7.32 21.53
CA THR A 394 1.74 7.40 21.04
C THR A 394 0.92 6.20 21.51
N ALA A 395 1.45 4.98 21.40
CA ALA A 395 0.79 3.77 21.89
C ALA A 395 0.52 3.82 23.40
N GLY A 396 1.47 4.29 24.19
CA GLY A 396 1.30 4.49 25.64
C GLY A 396 0.20 5.51 25.96
N CYS A 397 0.11 6.60 25.20
CA CYS A 397 -0.91 7.62 25.35
C CYS A 397 -2.32 7.16 24.94
N LEU A 398 -2.44 6.12 24.09
CA LEU A 398 -3.74 5.59 23.67
C LEU A 398 -4.46 4.82 24.76
N TYR A 399 -3.74 4.09 25.60
CA TYR A 399 -4.32 3.23 26.63
C TYR A 399 -5.20 3.95 27.66
N PRO A 400 -4.83 5.14 28.18
CA PRO A 400 -5.65 5.88 29.16
C PRO A 400 -6.88 6.56 28.53
N ILE A 401 -7.01 6.63 27.21
CA ILE A 401 -8.10 7.34 26.54
C ILE A 401 -9.43 6.61 26.76
N ARG A 402 -10.31 7.20 27.57
CA ARG A 402 -11.62 6.64 27.92
C ARG A 402 -12.47 6.37 26.67
N SER A 403 -12.49 7.31 25.72
CA SER A 403 -13.30 7.18 24.49
C SER A 403 -12.99 5.94 23.67
N ILE A 404 -11.72 5.49 23.64
CA ILE A 404 -11.30 4.27 22.93
C ILE A 404 -11.69 3.02 23.72
N ARG A 405 -11.50 3.02 25.04
CA ARG A 405 -11.90 1.90 25.90
C ARG A 405 -13.41 1.69 25.93
N ASP A 406 -14.17 2.77 25.86
CA ASP A 406 -15.62 2.69 25.83
C ASP A 406 -16.17 2.10 24.52
N LEU A 407 -15.42 2.16 23.40
CA LEU A 407 -15.76 1.44 22.15
C LEU A 407 -15.74 -0.07 22.36
N GLU A 408 -14.74 -0.59 23.07
CA GLU A 408 -14.66 -2.03 23.36
C GLU A 408 -15.79 -2.50 24.28
N ARG A 409 -16.17 -1.66 25.28
CA ARG A 409 -17.28 -1.98 26.19
C ARG A 409 -18.67 -1.98 25.51
N ARG A 410 -18.82 -1.21 24.43
CA ARG A 410 -20.07 -1.18 23.66
C ARG A 410 -20.18 -2.33 22.66
N SER A 411 -19.02 -2.95 22.33
CA SER A 411 -18.93 -4.07 21.40
C SER A 411 -19.02 -5.44 22.09
N ALA A 412 -18.88 -5.49 23.43
CA ALA A 412 -18.97 -6.67 24.28
C ALA A 412 -20.40 -6.84 24.82
#